data_f346a237d3d7858de0a1dff8ea1e8783
#
_entry.id   f346a237d3d7858de0a1dff8ea1e8783
#
_cell.length_a   1.000
_cell.length_b   1.000
_cell.length_c   1.000
_cell.angle_alpha   90.00
_cell.angle_beta   90.00
_cell.angle_gamma   90.00
#
_symmetry.space_group_name_H-M   'P 1'
#
loop_
_entity.id
_entity.type
_entity.pdbx_description
1 polymer ?
#
loop_
_entity_poly.entity_id
_entity_poly.type
_entity_poly.pdbx_seq_one_letter_code
_entity_poly.pdbx_strand_id
1 'polypeptide(L)'
;ILCVGNTETEKVIHAVIDEMCEIFTDKYFHIGGDEAPKTRWVECPKCRAKKDELGFTNFQELQGWLMNDVSAYLKTKGKIAICWNDALKGGNLSSDNTVVSLWYERNNNSINWANAGNKLIVECNTPLYADYPYAVNSLEKIYKFKPKKLKGLTEIGENSVLGIESPAWSEHIKNFEELSYMCFPRWFAVAETAWNGGNKKGYLQFLNTTRFYCDILREMKIPVAEKSEWDGNPQKTIKSLIKHGKKVLTPESVVDFLRIQKNELLGGDE
;
A
#
# COMPACT_ATOMS: atom_id res chain seq x y z
N ILE A 1 11.57 8.78 -11.15
CA ILE A 1 12.24 8.83 -9.84
C ILE A 1 13.22 9.99 -9.78
N LEU A 2 13.50 10.50 -8.58
CA LEU A 2 14.45 11.60 -8.35
C LEU A 2 15.91 11.12 -8.45
N CYS A 3 16.82 12.00 -8.81
CA CYS A 3 18.26 11.72 -8.84
C CYS A 3 18.84 11.85 -7.42
N VAL A 4 19.08 10.75 -6.75
CA VAL A 4 19.59 10.73 -5.36
C VAL A 4 21.02 11.28 -5.23
N GLY A 5 21.81 11.22 -6.30
CA GLY A 5 23.15 11.82 -6.33
C GLY A 5 23.18 13.34 -6.61
N ASN A 6 22.01 13.99 -6.71
CA ASN A 6 21.93 15.44 -6.87
C ASN A 6 21.54 16.09 -5.53
N THR A 7 22.41 16.96 -5.02
CA THR A 7 22.20 17.68 -3.74
C THR A 7 20.94 18.55 -3.71
N GLU A 8 20.44 19.00 -4.86
CA GLU A 8 19.18 19.75 -4.94
C GLU A 8 17.96 18.85 -4.65
N THR A 9 18.08 17.54 -4.86
CA THR A 9 16.98 16.58 -4.57
C THR A 9 16.61 16.59 -3.10
N GLU A 10 17.59 16.54 -2.21
CA GLU A 10 17.38 16.60 -0.76
C GLU A 10 16.70 17.91 -0.35
N LYS A 11 17.20 19.05 -0.85
CA LYS A 11 16.63 20.37 -0.57
C LYS A 11 15.16 20.48 -0.99
N VAL A 12 14.83 19.96 -2.18
CA VAL A 12 13.45 19.96 -2.68
C VAL A 12 12.55 19.07 -1.81
N ILE A 13 13.02 17.89 -1.44
CA ILE A 13 12.26 16.98 -0.55
C ILE A 13 12.01 17.65 0.80
N HIS A 14 13.05 18.25 1.40
CA HIS A 14 12.91 18.92 2.69
C HIS A 14 11.96 20.12 2.62
N ALA A 15 12.02 20.93 1.57
CA ALA A 15 11.13 22.07 1.38
C ALA A 15 9.65 21.61 1.26
N VAL A 16 9.40 20.53 0.51
CA VAL A 16 8.04 19.94 0.41
C VAL A 16 7.57 19.42 1.77
N ILE A 17 8.43 18.73 2.50
CA ILE A 17 8.10 18.21 3.85
C ILE A 17 7.79 19.37 4.80
N ASP A 18 8.55 20.45 4.76
CA ASP A 18 8.31 21.62 5.61
C ASP A 18 6.92 22.19 5.38
N GLU A 19 6.56 22.47 4.13
CA GLU A 19 5.24 23.00 3.76
C GLU A 19 4.12 22.01 4.15
N MET A 20 4.29 20.73 3.86
CA MET A 20 3.28 19.72 4.16
C MET A 20 3.11 19.50 5.68
N CYS A 21 4.16 19.64 6.48
CA CYS A 21 4.06 19.55 7.94
C CYS A 21 3.29 20.69 8.58
N GLU A 22 3.25 21.86 7.93
CA GLU A 22 2.40 23.00 8.37
C GLU A 22 0.91 22.73 8.09
N ILE A 23 0.61 22.02 7.00
CA ILE A 23 -0.77 21.72 6.58
C ILE A 23 -1.32 20.49 7.34
N PHE A 24 -0.55 19.40 7.40
CA PHE A 24 -0.97 18.14 8.02
C PHE A 24 -0.42 18.02 9.45
N THR A 25 -1.29 18.13 10.41
CA THR A 25 -0.93 18.10 11.85
C THR A 25 -0.75 16.68 12.39
N ASP A 26 -1.16 15.63 11.65
CA ASP A 26 -1.04 14.25 12.10
C ASP A 26 0.42 13.86 12.37
N LYS A 27 0.59 12.88 13.25
CA LYS A 27 1.88 12.35 13.66
C LYS A 27 2.57 11.55 12.57
N TYR A 28 1.82 10.89 11.70
CA TYR A 28 2.33 10.02 10.66
C TYR A 28 2.39 10.74 9.31
N PHE A 29 3.44 10.45 8.54
CA PHE A 29 3.67 11.05 7.24
C PHE A 29 4.15 9.98 6.24
N HIS A 30 3.34 9.68 5.23
CA HIS A 30 3.69 8.67 4.23
C HIS A 30 4.62 9.25 3.15
N ILE A 31 5.77 8.62 2.94
CA ILE A 31 6.84 9.08 2.04
C ILE A 31 6.99 8.22 0.77
N GLY A 32 6.05 7.31 0.50
CA GLY A 32 6.08 6.45 -0.68
C GLY A 32 7.15 5.36 -0.62
N GLY A 33 7.89 5.17 -1.69
CA GLY A 33 8.99 4.21 -1.76
C GLY A 33 8.65 2.91 -2.49
N ASP A 34 7.48 2.84 -3.12
CA ASP A 34 7.03 1.72 -3.96
C ASP A 34 7.59 1.80 -5.37
N GLU A 35 7.69 0.65 -6.01
CA GLU A 35 7.93 0.46 -7.45
C GLU A 35 8.98 1.38 -8.10
N ALA A 36 10.00 1.81 -7.34
CA ALA A 36 11.02 2.71 -7.82
C ALA A 36 11.97 1.99 -8.81
N PRO A 37 11.90 2.28 -10.13
CA PRO A 37 12.76 1.62 -11.11
C PRO A 37 14.20 2.11 -10.99
N LYS A 38 15.17 1.20 -10.83
CA LYS A 38 16.59 1.54 -10.63
C LYS A 38 17.35 1.84 -11.92
N THR A 39 16.79 1.51 -13.09
CA THR A 39 17.45 1.68 -14.41
C THR A 39 18.06 3.06 -14.59
N ARG A 40 17.30 4.13 -14.26
CA ARG A 40 17.81 5.49 -14.37
C ARG A 40 18.94 5.81 -13.38
N TRP A 41 18.94 5.18 -12.21
CA TRP A 41 20.04 5.36 -11.24
C TRP A 41 21.30 4.62 -11.71
N VAL A 42 21.14 3.44 -12.30
CA VAL A 42 22.24 2.66 -12.93
C VAL A 42 22.92 3.47 -14.02
N GLU A 43 22.17 4.17 -14.85
CA GLU A 43 22.70 5.00 -15.95
C GLU A 43 23.24 6.37 -15.46
N CYS A 44 22.74 6.88 -14.35
CA CYS A 44 23.06 8.21 -13.84
C CYS A 44 24.44 8.25 -13.16
N PRO A 45 25.42 9.05 -13.69
CA PRO A 45 26.75 9.11 -13.08
C PRO A 45 26.74 9.65 -11.64
N LYS A 46 25.82 10.56 -11.31
CA LYS A 46 25.68 11.11 -9.95
C LYS A 46 25.15 10.04 -8.97
N CYS A 47 24.16 9.24 -9.39
CA CYS A 47 23.62 8.17 -8.53
C CYS A 47 24.63 7.05 -8.33
N ARG A 48 25.42 6.70 -9.36
CA ARG A 48 26.53 5.73 -9.23
C ARG A 48 27.57 6.25 -8.24
N ALA A 49 28.05 7.47 -8.44
CA ALA A 49 29.02 8.08 -7.54
C ALA A 49 28.52 8.11 -6.08
N LYS A 50 27.24 8.45 -5.87
CA LYS A 50 26.64 8.45 -4.51
C LYS A 50 26.56 7.04 -3.92
N LYS A 51 26.17 6.03 -4.71
CA LYS A 51 26.17 4.63 -4.28
C LYS A 51 27.59 4.19 -3.85
N ASP A 52 28.59 4.51 -4.66
CA ASP A 52 29.98 4.13 -4.41
C ASP A 52 30.58 4.89 -3.21
N GLU A 53 30.27 6.19 -3.05
CA GLU A 53 30.63 7.01 -1.87
C GLU A 53 30.12 6.41 -0.57
N LEU A 54 28.87 5.89 -0.60
CA LEU A 54 28.22 5.27 0.57
C LEU A 54 28.66 3.80 0.79
N GLY A 55 29.47 3.23 -0.10
CA GLY A 55 29.94 1.86 -0.02
C GLY A 55 28.87 0.82 -0.29
N PHE A 56 27.77 1.19 -0.98
CA PHE A 56 26.69 0.27 -1.26
C PHE A 56 27.00 -0.64 -2.45
N THR A 57 26.51 -1.88 -2.36
CA THR A 57 26.73 -2.90 -3.38
C THR A 57 25.68 -2.80 -4.51
N ASN A 58 24.48 -2.33 -4.18
CA ASN A 58 23.38 -2.25 -5.12
C ASN A 58 22.50 -0.98 -4.90
N PHE A 59 21.63 -0.69 -5.87
CA PHE A 59 20.76 0.48 -5.82
C PHE A 59 19.53 0.33 -4.92
N GLN A 60 19.24 -0.85 -4.41
CA GLN A 60 18.19 -1.02 -3.41
C GLN A 60 18.66 -0.44 -2.06
N GLU A 61 19.94 -0.62 -1.73
CA GLU A 61 20.56 0.02 -0.55
C GLU A 61 20.54 1.55 -0.66
N LEU A 62 20.74 2.10 -1.87
CA LEU A 62 20.63 3.53 -2.12
C LEU A 62 19.20 4.06 -1.90
N GLN A 63 18.18 3.26 -2.22
CA GLN A 63 16.79 3.59 -1.90
C GLN A 63 16.55 3.58 -0.38
N GLY A 64 16.99 2.52 0.31
CA GLY A 64 16.89 2.45 1.76
C GLY A 64 17.57 3.64 2.47
N TRP A 65 18.73 4.05 1.97
CA TRP A 65 19.43 5.24 2.46
C TRP A 65 18.59 6.51 2.29
N LEU A 66 18.01 6.74 1.12
CA LEU A 66 17.15 7.91 0.88
C LEU A 66 15.92 7.89 1.82
N MET A 67 15.29 6.73 2.01
CA MET A 67 14.16 6.61 2.92
C MET A 67 14.58 6.91 4.37
N ASN A 68 15.75 6.47 4.79
CA ASN A 68 16.30 6.76 6.12
C ASN A 68 16.58 8.25 6.31
N ASP A 69 17.16 8.91 5.31
CA ASP A 69 17.45 10.34 5.33
C ASP A 69 16.16 11.15 5.50
N VAL A 70 15.16 10.87 4.67
CA VAL A 70 13.83 11.53 4.75
C VAL A 70 13.14 11.23 6.08
N SER A 71 13.22 9.99 6.59
CA SER A 71 12.68 9.63 7.89
C SER A 71 13.36 10.37 9.04
N ALA A 72 14.67 10.52 8.98
CA ALA A 72 15.43 11.29 9.97
C ALA A 72 15.05 12.78 9.94
N TYR A 73 14.85 13.35 8.75
CA TYR A 73 14.37 14.73 8.62
C TYR A 73 12.95 14.90 9.22
N LEU A 74 12.03 14.01 8.91
CA LEU A 74 10.67 14.00 9.50
C LEU A 74 10.71 13.90 11.03
N LYS A 75 11.64 13.12 11.58
CA LYS A 75 11.83 13.03 13.03
C LYS A 75 12.16 14.39 13.65
N THR A 76 12.92 15.26 12.97
CA THR A 76 13.20 16.63 13.44
C THR A 76 11.95 17.51 13.49
N LYS A 77 10.93 17.15 12.71
CA LYS A 77 9.60 17.81 12.69
C LYS A 77 8.60 17.16 13.66
N GLY A 78 9.03 16.18 14.45
CA GLY A 78 8.15 15.43 15.35
C GLY A 78 7.21 14.45 14.65
N LYS A 79 7.49 14.10 13.39
CA LYS A 79 6.71 13.17 12.58
C LYS A 79 7.37 11.80 12.49
N ILE A 80 6.56 10.78 12.27
CA ILE A 80 6.99 9.39 12.00
C ILE A 80 6.77 9.11 10.52
N ALA A 81 7.79 8.62 9.85
CA ALA A 81 7.70 8.21 8.46
C ALA A 81 6.88 6.90 8.31
N ILE A 82 6.02 6.83 7.29
CA ILE A 82 5.48 5.59 6.76
C ILE A 82 6.06 5.40 5.36
N CYS A 83 6.50 4.21 5.00
CA CYS A 83 6.92 3.91 3.63
C CYS A 83 6.40 2.54 3.18
N TRP A 84 6.26 2.37 1.85
CA TRP A 84 5.92 1.09 1.28
C TRP A 84 7.01 0.04 1.54
N ASN A 85 6.61 -1.19 1.68
CA ASN A 85 7.50 -2.31 2.00
C ASN A 85 8.57 -2.60 0.93
N ASP A 86 8.48 -2.02 -0.27
CA ASP A 86 9.55 -2.06 -1.27
C ASP A 86 10.87 -1.45 -0.76
N ALA A 87 10.80 -0.49 0.16
CA ALA A 87 11.97 0.09 0.80
C ALA A 87 12.82 -0.92 1.61
N LEU A 88 12.23 -2.07 1.97
CA LEU A 88 12.94 -3.15 2.67
C LEU A 88 13.88 -3.95 1.78
N LYS A 89 13.78 -3.83 0.44
CA LYS A 89 14.55 -4.64 -0.53
C LYS A 89 16.07 -4.49 -0.39
N GLY A 90 16.54 -3.32 0.07
CA GLY A 90 17.96 -3.05 0.31
C GLY A 90 18.51 -3.63 1.62
N GLY A 91 17.66 -4.06 2.53
CA GLY A 91 18.06 -4.61 3.82
C GLY A 91 18.60 -3.58 4.83
N ASN A 92 18.70 -2.30 4.46
CA ASN A 92 19.30 -1.23 5.26
C ASN A 92 18.30 -0.17 5.74
N LEU A 93 16.99 -0.44 5.65
CA LEU A 93 15.97 0.47 6.17
C LEU A 93 16.03 0.52 7.70
N SER A 94 16.12 1.73 8.27
CA SER A 94 16.14 1.95 9.71
C SER A 94 14.71 1.87 10.29
N SER A 95 14.60 1.21 11.44
CA SER A 95 13.34 1.13 12.20
C SER A 95 13.17 2.27 13.22
N ASP A 96 14.15 3.14 13.37
CA ASP A 96 14.18 4.15 14.44
C ASP A 96 13.00 5.13 14.40
N ASN A 97 12.57 5.53 13.21
CA ASN A 97 11.45 6.46 13.03
C ASN A 97 10.55 6.07 11.83
N THR A 98 10.50 4.77 11.52
CA THR A 98 9.83 4.29 10.31
C THR A 98 8.79 3.22 10.64
N VAL A 99 7.61 3.35 10.05
CA VAL A 99 6.57 2.33 9.96
C VAL A 99 6.54 1.84 8.51
N VAL A 100 6.45 0.55 8.33
CA VAL A 100 6.33 -0.04 6.98
C VAL A 100 4.87 -0.32 6.67
N SER A 101 4.44 0.03 5.46
CA SER A 101 3.13 -0.29 4.91
C SER A 101 3.26 -1.44 3.92
N LEU A 102 2.55 -2.54 4.22
CA LEU A 102 2.58 -3.78 3.44
C LEU A 102 1.45 -3.81 2.42
N TRP A 103 1.76 -3.58 1.14
CA TRP A 103 0.79 -3.71 0.05
C TRP A 103 0.90 -5.02 -0.72
N TYR A 104 2.11 -5.53 -0.90
CA TYR A 104 2.39 -6.78 -1.60
C TYR A 104 3.67 -7.44 -1.08
N GLU A 105 3.64 -8.73 -0.80
CA GLU A 105 4.79 -9.44 -0.23
C GLU A 105 5.14 -10.68 -1.06
N ARG A 106 6.43 -10.80 -1.40
CA ARG A 106 7.00 -11.99 -2.07
C ARG A 106 8.04 -12.70 -1.21
N ASN A 107 8.85 -11.94 -0.46
CA ASN A 107 10.10 -12.43 0.15
C ASN A 107 10.08 -12.43 1.68
N ASN A 108 8.90 -12.28 2.30
CA ASN A 108 8.73 -12.19 3.76
C ASN A 108 9.49 -11.03 4.44
N ASN A 109 9.95 -10.01 3.69
CA ASN A 109 10.69 -8.88 4.26
C ASN A 109 9.85 -8.11 5.29
N SER A 110 8.57 -7.86 4.99
CA SER A 110 7.63 -7.20 5.90
C SER A 110 7.29 -8.06 7.11
N ILE A 111 7.21 -9.38 6.92
CA ILE A 111 6.97 -10.33 8.01
C ILE A 111 8.18 -10.38 8.95
N ASN A 112 9.38 -10.43 8.40
CA ASN A 112 10.63 -10.39 9.17
C ASN A 112 10.78 -9.05 9.92
N TRP A 113 10.43 -7.92 9.26
CA TRP A 113 10.37 -6.60 9.86
C TRP A 113 9.47 -6.55 11.09
N ALA A 114 8.24 -7.05 10.96
CA ALA A 114 7.28 -7.12 12.06
C ALA A 114 7.73 -8.08 13.18
N ASN A 115 8.28 -9.25 12.82
CA ASN A 115 8.79 -10.24 13.78
C ASN A 115 9.99 -9.74 14.59
N ALA A 116 10.72 -8.75 14.07
CA ALA A 116 11.75 -8.03 14.81
C ALA A 116 11.17 -6.96 15.77
N GLY A 117 9.86 -6.81 15.87
CA GLY A 117 9.19 -5.84 16.74
C GLY A 117 8.91 -4.48 16.08
N ASN A 118 9.27 -4.31 14.79
CA ASN A 118 9.10 -3.07 14.06
C ASN A 118 7.66 -2.89 13.58
N LYS A 119 7.18 -1.66 13.53
CA LYS A 119 5.77 -1.36 13.26
C LYS A 119 5.40 -1.59 11.79
N LEU A 120 4.21 -2.22 11.59
CA LEU A 120 3.66 -2.57 10.29
C LEU A 120 2.20 -2.10 10.19
N ILE A 121 1.85 -1.49 9.06
CA ILE A 121 0.46 -1.29 8.61
C ILE A 121 0.20 -2.32 7.51
N VAL A 122 -0.99 -2.91 7.48
CA VAL A 122 -1.36 -3.93 6.51
C VAL A 122 -2.35 -3.37 5.51
N GLU A 123 -1.90 -3.23 4.27
CA GLU A 123 -2.67 -2.70 3.14
C GLU A 123 -2.72 -3.68 1.96
N CYS A 124 -2.56 -4.97 2.23
CA CYS A 124 -2.47 -6.00 1.18
C CYS A 124 -3.44 -5.73 0.03
N ASN A 125 -2.93 -5.62 -1.20
CA ASN A 125 -3.73 -5.36 -2.39
C ASN A 125 -4.90 -6.34 -2.53
N THR A 126 -4.72 -7.56 -2.07
CA THR A 126 -5.78 -8.53 -1.84
C THR A 126 -5.74 -8.93 -0.37
N PRO A 127 -6.81 -8.68 0.42
CA PRO A 127 -8.17 -8.29 -0.01
C PRO A 127 -8.53 -6.80 0.14
N LEU A 128 -7.59 -5.89 0.43
CA LEU A 128 -7.92 -4.56 0.97
C LEU A 128 -8.08 -3.45 -0.07
N TYR A 129 -7.47 -3.54 -1.27
CA TYR A 129 -7.61 -2.48 -2.27
C TYR A 129 -9.04 -2.36 -2.76
N ALA A 130 -9.62 -1.17 -2.62
CA ALA A 130 -11.00 -0.89 -2.98
C ALA A 130 -11.20 -0.62 -4.48
N ASP A 131 -10.16 -0.30 -5.22
CA ASP A 131 -10.19 -0.13 -6.69
C ASP A 131 -10.23 -1.46 -7.45
N TYR A 132 -9.97 -2.59 -6.78
CA TYR A 132 -10.14 -3.91 -7.39
C TYR A 132 -11.62 -4.30 -7.50
N PRO A 133 -12.01 -5.09 -8.53
CA PRO A 133 -13.39 -5.56 -8.67
C PRO A 133 -13.88 -6.32 -7.44
N TYR A 134 -15.18 -6.27 -7.17
CA TYR A 134 -15.80 -7.05 -6.10
C TYR A 134 -15.57 -8.57 -6.25
N ALA A 135 -15.35 -9.04 -7.47
CA ALA A 135 -15.00 -10.43 -7.75
C ALA A 135 -13.62 -10.83 -7.21
N VAL A 136 -12.69 -9.89 -7.09
CA VAL A 136 -11.32 -10.11 -6.56
C VAL A 136 -11.29 -9.85 -5.07
N ASN A 137 -11.70 -8.64 -4.66
CA ASN A 137 -11.75 -8.20 -3.28
C ASN A 137 -13.21 -8.11 -2.83
N SER A 138 -13.80 -9.28 -2.54
CA SER A 138 -15.20 -9.36 -2.12
C SER A 138 -15.39 -8.87 -0.69
N LEU A 139 -16.62 -8.40 -0.40
CA LEU A 139 -17.03 -7.99 0.94
C LEU A 139 -16.73 -9.07 2.00
N GLU A 140 -17.05 -10.32 1.68
CA GLU A 140 -16.83 -11.46 2.57
C GLU A 140 -15.35 -11.73 2.84
N LYS A 141 -14.51 -11.61 1.79
CA LYS A 141 -13.07 -11.82 1.88
C LYS A 141 -12.42 -10.77 2.79
N ILE A 142 -12.81 -9.49 2.66
CA ILE A 142 -12.37 -8.42 3.54
C ILE A 142 -12.84 -8.68 4.99
N TYR A 143 -14.13 -9.01 5.16
CA TYR A 143 -14.67 -9.27 6.48
C TYR A 143 -14.00 -10.44 7.19
N LYS A 144 -13.64 -11.50 6.47
CA LYS A 144 -12.94 -12.68 7.02
C LYS A 144 -11.43 -12.46 7.18
N PHE A 145 -10.89 -11.39 6.65
CA PHE A 145 -9.46 -11.11 6.74
C PHE A 145 -9.00 -10.90 8.19
N LYS A 146 -7.81 -11.42 8.51
CA LYS A 146 -7.20 -11.37 9.84
C LYS A 146 -5.79 -10.76 9.72
N PRO A 147 -5.64 -9.44 9.84
CA PRO A 147 -4.35 -8.77 9.59
C PRO A 147 -3.23 -9.20 10.53
N LYS A 148 -3.56 -9.61 11.75
CA LYS A 148 -2.60 -10.14 12.73
C LYS A 148 -2.29 -11.63 12.57
N LYS A 149 -2.85 -12.29 11.56
CA LYS A 149 -2.65 -13.73 11.28
C LYS A 149 -2.08 -13.95 9.86
N LEU A 150 -1.27 -13.00 9.38
CA LEU A 150 -0.52 -13.20 8.15
C LEU A 150 0.46 -14.36 8.32
N LYS A 151 0.62 -15.13 7.25
CA LYS A 151 1.50 -16.32 7.27
C LYS A 151 2.93 -15.93 7.66
N GLY A 152 3.47 -16.57 8.68
CA GLY A 152 4.85 -16.35 9.15
C GLY A 152 4.98 -15.31 10.27
N LEU A 153 3.92 -14.58 10.65
CA LEU A 153 3.98 -13.73 11.83
C LEU A 153 4.14 -14.56 13.11
N THR A 154 5.05 -14.15 13.95
CA THR A 154 5.19 -14.57 15.34
C THR A 154 4.26 -13.74 16.23
N GLU A 155 4.17 -14.05 17.52
CA GLU A 155 3.43 -13.24 18.49
C GLU A 155 3.97 -11.78 18.55
N ILE A 156 5.28 -11.60 18.45
CA ILE A 156 5.91 -10.28 18.38
C ILE A 156 5.43 -9.55 17.13
N GLY A 157 5.44 -10.24 15.97
CA GLY A 157 4.96 -9.69 14.71
C GLY A 157 3.47 -9.32 14.73
N GLU A 158 2.61 -10.17 15.33
CA GLU A 158 1.18 -9.88 15.51
C GLU A 158 0.95 -8.60 16.34
N ASN A 159 1.77 -8.38 17.39
CA ASN A 159 1.72 -7.20 18.24
C ASN A 159 2.35 -5.95 17.58
N SER A 160 3.13 -6.13 16.54
CA SER A 160 3.74 -5.07 15.75
C SER A 160 2.80 -4.48 14.69
N VAL A 161 1.72 -5.19 14.33
CA VAL A 161 0.70 -4.70 13.39
C VAL A 161 -0.14 -3.61 14.06
N LEU A 162 -0.03 -2.37 13.55
CA LEU A 162 -0.77 -1.20 14.04
C LEU A 162 -2.23 -1.22 13.61
N GLY A 163 -2.50 -1.66 12.38
CA GLY A 163 -3.84 -1.68 11.82
C GLY A 163 -3.84 -2.05 10.35
N ILE A 164 -4.96 -1.70 9.68
CA ILE A 164 -5.15 -1.88 8.24
C ILE A 164 -5.58 -0.59 7.57
N GLU A 165 -5.23 -0.46 6.31
CA GLU A 165 -5.75 0.57 5.40
C GLU A 165 -6.34 -0.09 4.16
N SER A 166 -7.20 0.64 3.44
CA SER A 166 -7.85 0.17 2.22
C SER A 166 -7.73 1.23 1.15
N PRO A 167 -6.64 1.20 0.38
CA PRO A 167 -6.43 2.12 -0.73
C PRO A 167 -7.50 2.02 -1.81
N ALA A 168 -7.76 3.15 -2.47
CA ALA A 168 -8.59 3.28 -3.65
C ALA A 168 -7.84 4.12 -4.69
N TRP A 169 -7.07 3.45 -5.56
CA TRP A 169 -6.25 4.09 -6.57
C TRP A 169 -7.10 4.62 -7.72
N SER A 170 -6.75 5.80 -8.21
CA SER A 170 -7.59 6.55 -9.16
C SER A 170 -7.35 6.24 -10.62
N GLU A 171 -6.44 5.32 -11.00
CA GLU A 171 -6.19 4.99 -12.41
C GLU A 171 -7.46 4.55 -13.16
N HIS A 172 -8.40 3.91 -12.45
CA HIS A 172 -9.64 3.41 -13.02
C HIS A 172 -10.90 4.02 -12.40
N ILE A 173 -10.74 5.04 -11.53
CA ILE A 173 -11.82 5.75 -10.84
C ILE A 173 -11.85 7.19 -11.37
N LYS A 174 -12.93 7.56 -12.08
CA LYS A 174 -13.02 8.83 -12.81
C LYS A 174 -13.71 9.95 -12.03
N ASN A 175 -14.58 9.59 -11.10
CA ASN A 175 -15.44 10.53 -10.38
C ASN A 175 -15.85 9.97 -9.02
N PHE A 176 -16.56 10.80 -8.24
CA PHE A 176 -17.02 10.43 -6.90
C PHE A 176 -18.01 9.25 -6.91
N GLU A 177 -18.87 9.15 -7.93
CA GLU A 177 -19.83 8.07 -8.05
C GLU A 177 -19.13 6.72 -8.20
N GLU A 178 -18.10 6.64 -9.06
CA GLU A 178 -17.29 5.44 -9.22
C GLU A 178 -16.52 5.11 -7.95
N LEU A 179 -15.92 6.12 -7.30
CA LEU A 179 -15.20 5.95 -6.02
C LEU A 179 -16.13 5.37 -4.96
N SER A 180 -17.27 6.00 -4.76
CA SER A 180 -18.25 5.59 -3.75
C SER A 180 -18.78 4.17 -4.01
N TYR A 181 -19.11 3.85 -5.27
CA TYR A 181 -19.50 2.50 -5.70
C TYR A 181 -18.40 1.46 -5.39
N MET A 182 -17.14 1.78 -5.66
CA MET A 182 -16.02 0.87 -5.42
C MET A 182 -15.74 0.70 -3.92
N CYS A 183 -15.92 1.72 -3.10
CA CYS A 183 -15.64 1.68 -1.68
C CYS A 183 -16.77 1.05 -0.85
N PHE A 184 -18.03 1.35 -1.16
CA PHE A 184 -19.17 0.90 -0.36
C PHE A 184 -19.93 -0.25 -1.02
N PRO A 185 -20.18 -1.34 -0.24
CA PRO A 185 -20.06 -1.48 1.22
C PRO A 185 -18.71 -2.03 1.73
N ARG A 186 -17.68 -2.21 0.90
CA ARG A 186 -16.41 -2.85 1.33
C ARG A 186 -15.74 -2.14 2.50
N TRP A 187 -15.77 -0.81 2.55
CA TRP A 187 -15.19 -0.05 3.64
C TRP A 187 -15.90 -0.27 4.99
N PHE A 188 -17.17 -0.70 5.01
CA PHE A 188 -17.78 -1.18 6.25
C PHE A 188 -17.11 -2.45 6.77
N ALA A 189 -16.73 -3.36 5.87
CA ALA A 189 -16.00 -4.58 6.27
C ALA A 189 -14.56 -4.26 6.71
N VAL A 190 -13.90 -3.27 6.09
CA VAL A 190 -12.59 -2.77 6.53
C VAL A 190 -12.70 -2.18 7.92
N ALA A 191 -13.65 -1.28 8.16
CA ALA A 191 -13.86 -0.64 9.47
C ALA A 191 -14.13 -1.69 10.56
N GLU A 192 -15.03 -2.65 10.29
CA GLU A 192 -15.32 -3.74 11.23
C GLU A 192 -14.08 -4.61 11.50
N THR A 193 -13.26 -4.87 10.47
CA THR A 193 -12.03 -5.65 10.59
C THR A 193 -10.96 -4.90 11.39
N ALA A 194 -10.81 -3.60 11.16
CA ALA A 194 -9.87 -2.76 11.87
C ALA A 194 -10.23 -2.61 13.36
N TRP A 195 -11.52 -2.39 13.64
CA TRP A 195 -12.00 -2.09 15.00
C TRP A 195 -12.08 -3.33 15.90
N ASN A 196 -12.64 -4.41 15.38
CA ASN A 196 -12.94 -5.60 16.19
C ASN A 196 -11.84 -6.68 16.14
N GLY A 197 -10.86 -6.57 15.24
CA GLY A 197 -9.77 -7.54 15.10
C GLY A 197 -10.28 -8.96 14.86
N GLY A 198 -10.15 -9.82 15.89
CA GLY A 198 -10.62 -11.22 15.85
C GLY A 198 -12.03 -11.47 16.38
N ASN A 199 -12.64 -10.50 17.08
CA ASN A 199 -13.92 -10.65 17.79
C ASN A 199 -15.13 -10.19 16.95
N LYS A 200 -15.16 -10.59 15.67
CA LYS A 200 -16.23 -10.20 14.75
C LYS A 200 -17.51 -11.01 14.99
N LYS A 201 -18.64 -10.36 14.76
CA LYS A 201 -19.95 -11.02 14.68
C LYS A 201 -19.98 -12.04 13.53
N GLY A 202 -21.01 -12.90 13.46
CA GLY A 202 -21.21 -13.75 12.31
C GLY A 202 -21.42 -12.93 11.01
N TYR A 203 -20.91 -13.41 9.88
CA TYR A 203 -20.99 -12.69 8.61
C TYR A 203 -22.42 -12.33 8.20
N LEU A 204 -23.41 -13.21 8.46
CA LEU A 204 -24.81 -12.91 8.18
C LEU A 204 -25.35 -11.73 9.02
N GLN A 205 -24.92 -11.59 10.26
CA GLN A 205 -25.29 -10.44 11.09
C GLN A 205 -24.64 -9.15 10.58
N PHE A 206 -23.37 -9.23 10.17
CA PHE A 206 -22.69 -8.11 9.51
C PHE A 206 -23.40 -7.69 8.23
N LEU A 207 -23.84 -8.63 7.38
CA LEU A 207 -24.61 -8.32 6.16
C LEU A 207 -25.90 -7.58 6.45
N ASN A 208 -26.63 -7.91 7.51
CA ASN A 208 -27.83 -7.19 7.89
C ASN A 208 -27.54 -5.72 8.27
N THR A 209 -26.49 -5.51 9.05
CA THR A 209 -26.03 -4.16 9.40
C THR A 209 -25.55 -3.40 8.16
N THR A 210 -24.83 -4.07 7.27
CA THR A 210 -24.34 -3.50 5.99
C THR A 210 -25.48 -3.03 5.11
N ARG A 211 -26.56 -3.82 4.97
CA ARG A 211 -27.77 -3.43 4.20
C ARG A 211 -28.38 -2.16 4.76
N PHE A 212 -28.54 -2.08 6.06
CA PHE A 212 -29.08 -0.88 6.72
C PHE A 212 -28.25 0.38 6.40
N TYR A 213 -26.93 0.31 6.52
CA TYR A 213 -26.07 1.45 6.18
C TYR A 213 -26.04 1.78 4.69
N CYS A 214 -26.13 0.78 3.82
CA CYS A 214 -26.26 1.02 2.38
C CYS A 214 -27.56 1.78 2.06
N ASP A 215 -28.66 1.51 2.75
CA ASP A 215 -29.91 2.22 2.54
C ASP A 215 -29.81 3.68 3.01
N ILE A 216 -29.16 3.93 4.13
CA ILE A 216 -28.83 5.31 4.58
C ILE A 216 -28.00 6.05 3.52
N LEU A 217 -26.95 5.45 3.00
CA LEU A 217 -26.13 6.08 1.96
C LEU A 217 -26.94 6.41 0.70
N ARG A 218 -27.86 5.52 0.28
CA ARG A 218 -28.75 5.76 -0.86
C ARG A 218 -29.72 6.94 -0.59
N GLU A 219 -30.29 7.04 0.60
CA GLU A 219 -31.11 8.19 1.00
C GLU A 219 -30.31 9.50 0.96
N MET A 220 -29.02 9.44 1.32
CA MET A 220 -28.08 10.56 1.19
C MET A 220 -27.63 10.81 -0.26
N LYS A 221 -28.13 10.06 -1.25
CA LYS A 221 -27.73 10.09 -2.66
C LYS A 221 -26.25 9.75 -2.89
N ILE A 222 -25.67 8.97 -2.01
CA ILE A 222 -24.32 8.45 -2.16
C ILE A 222 -24.41 7.09 -2.85
N PRO A 223 -23.80 6.92 -4.04
CA PRO A 223 -23.80 5.65 -4.75
C PRO A 223 -23.14 4.53 -3.94
N VAL A 224 -23.75 3.37 -3.96
CA VAL A 224 -23.20 2.15 -3.36
C VAL A 224 -23.31 1.01 -4.36
N ALA A 225 -22.40 0.04 -4.27
CA ALA A 225 -22.47 -1.13 -5.15
C ALA A 225 -23.80 -1.86 -5.01
N GLU A 226 -24.27 -2.40 -6.13
CA GLU A 226 -25.49 -3.19 -6.16
C GLU A 226 -25.33 -4.46 -5.32
N LYS A 227 -26.41 -4.84 -4.61
CA LYS A 227 -26.42 -6.04 -3.76
C LYS A 227 -25.89 -7.28 -4.51
N SER A 228 -26.19 -7.39 -5.79
CA SER A 228 -25.72 -8.48 -6.63
C SER A 228 -24.20 -8.53 -6.87
N GLU A 229 -23.47 -7.46 -6.59
CA GLU A 229 -21.99 -7.44 -6.69
C GLU A 229 -21.32 -8.07 -5.46
N TRP A 230 -21.91 -7.93 -4.29
CA TRP A 230 -21.31 -8.36 -3.03
C TRP A 230 -22.07 -9.47 -2.30
N ASP A 231 -23.24 -9.90 -2.78
CA ASP A 231 -24.08 -10.94 -2.19
C ASP A 231 -24.03 -12.27 -3.01
N GLY A 232 -22.89 -12.55 -3.66
CA GLY A 232 -22.53 -13.89 -4.09
C GLY A 232 -23.18 -14.44 -5.36
N ASN A 233 -23.30 -13.67 -6.47
CA ASN A 233 -23.71 -14.23 -7.76
C ASN A 233 -22.49 -14.65 -8.62
N PRO A 234 -22.20 -15.98 -8.78
CA PRO A 234 -21.01 -16.45 -9.49
C PRO A 234 -20.92 -15.98 -10.95
N GLN A 235 -22.07 -15.81 -11.64
CA GLN A 235 -22.08 -15.37 -13.05
C GLN A 235 -21.68 -13.90 -13.20
N LYS A 236 -22.06 -13.04 -12.24
CA LYS A 236 -21.63 -11.64 -12.22
C LYS A 236 -20.17 -11.50 -11.84
N THR A 237 -19.68 -12.37 -10.95
CA THR A 237 -18.27 -12.47 -10.60
C THR A 237 -17.40 -12.68 -11.84
N ILE A 238 -17.74 -13.64 -12.72
CA ILE A 238 -17.00 -13.92 -13.95
C ILE A 238 -17.05 -12.72 -14.92
N LYS A 239 -18.22 -12.10 -15.10
CA LYS A 239 -18.36 -10.91 -15.97
C LYS A 239 -17.54 -9.73 -15.45
N SER A 240 -17.52 -9.51 -14.15
CA SER A 240 -16.72 -8.47 -13.50
C SER A 240 -15.22 -8.70 -13.68
N LEU A 241 -14.76 -9.95 -13.54
CA LEU A 241 -13.36 -10.35 -13.79
C LEU A 241 -12.94 -10.11 -15.24
N ILE A 242 -13.79 -10.49 -16.21
CA ILE A 242 -13.51 -10.26 -17.63
C ILE A 242 -13.44 -8.76 -17.95
N LYS A 243 -14.37 -7.96 -17.40
CA LYS A 243 -14.38 -6.50 -17.57
C LYS A 243 -13.14 -5.84 -16.98
N HIS A 244 -12.70 -6.29 -15.80
CA HIS A 244 -11.48 -5.81 -15.16
C HIS A 244 -10.24 -6.24 -15.95
N GLY A 245 -10.13 -7.51 -16.34
CA GLY A 245 -9.04 -8.01 -17.16
C GLY A 245 -8.87 -7.20 -18.46
N LYS A 246 -9.97 -6.79 -19.11
CA LYS A 246 -9.92 -5.91 -20.29
C LYS A 246 -9.48 -4.47 -19.97
N LYS A 247 -9.66 -3.97 -18.75
CA LYS A 247 -9.19 -2.64 -18.33
C LYS A 247 -7.69 -2.65 -17.94
N VAL A 248 -7.26 -3.71 -17.28
CA VAL A 248 -5.89 -3.83 -16.73
C VAL A 248 -4.89 -4.40 -17.75
N LEU A 249 -5.36 -5.28 -18.64
CA LEU A 249 -4.54 -5.89 -19.69
C LEU A 249 -4.57 -5.04 -20.99
N THR A 250 -4.34 -3.74 -20.88
CA THR A 250 -4.03 -2.93 -22.05
C THR A 250 -2.61 -3.22 -22.53
N PRO A 251 -2.29 -3.05 -23.83
CA PRO A 251 -0.91 -3.22 -24.31
C PRO A 251 0.10 -2.39 -23.51
N GLU A 252 -0.28 -1.17 -23.08
CA GLU A 252 0.54 -0.29 -22.26
C GLU A 252 0.77 -0.87 -20.86
N SER A 253 -0.25 -1.36 -20.18
CA SER A 253 -0.12 -1.94 -18.83
C SER A 253 0.69 -3.24 -18.84
N VAL A 254 0.61 -4.03 -19.91
CA VAL A 254 1.46 -5.23 -20.09
C VAL A 254 2.92 -4.83 -20.33
N VAL A 255 3.17 -3.81 -21.12
CA VAL A 255 4.52 -3.26 -21.34
C VAL A 255 5.10 -2.72 -20.04
N ASP A 256 4.32 -1.97 -19.26
CA ASP A 256 4.77 -1.43 -17.98
C ASP A 256 5.00 -2.53 -16.96
N PHE A 257 4.14 -3.53 -16.88
CA PHE A 257 4.35 -4.71 -16.04
C PHE A 257 5.62 -5.48 -16.41
N LEU A 258 5.86 -5.73 -17.71
CA LEU A 258 7.07 -6.39 -18.20
C LEU A 258 8.32 -5.53 -17.96
N ARG A 259 8.20 -4.21 -18.03
CA ARG A 259 9.27 -3.25 -17.74
C ARG A 259 9.63 -3.25 -16.25
N ILE A 260 8.63 -3.28 -15.36
CA ILE A 260 8.82 -3.42 -13.91
C ILE A 260 9.48 -4.76 -13.58
N GLN A 261 9.00 -5.87 -14.16
CA GLN A 261 9.59 -7.20 -13.99
C GLN A 261 11.05 -7.25 -14.48
N LYS A 262 11.33 -6.68 -15.65
CA LYS A 262 12.69 -6.59 -16.20
C LYS A 262 13.61 -5.75 -15.30
N ASN A 263 13.11 -4.67 -14.74
CA ASN A 263 13.87 -3.81 -13.81
C ASN A 263 14.12 -4.50 -12.46
N GLU A 264 13.19 -5.34 -12.00
CA GLU A 264 13.37 -6.17 -10.81
C GLU A 264 14.43 -7.27 -11.03
N LEU A 265 14.47 -7.85 -12.24
CA LEU A 265 15.46 -8.86 -12.63
C LEU A 265 16.87 -8.26 -12.89
N LEU A 266 16.94 -7.02 -13.39
CA LEU A 266 18.21 -6.32 -13.62
C LEU A 266 18.75 -5.59 -12.38
N GLY A 267 17.97 -5.48 -11.34
CA GLY A 267 18.38 -4.92 -10.03
C GLY A 267 18.84 -5.95 -9.01
N GLY A 268 18.77 -7.24 -9.37
CA GLY A 268 19.38 -8.33 -8.62
C GLY A 268 20.46 -8.97 -9.51
N ASP A 269 21.71 -8.74 -9.23
CA ASP A 269 22.89 -9.30 -9.92
C ASP A 269 23.31 -8.55 -11.21
N GLU A 270 24.02 -7.45 -11.02
CA GLU A 270 25.33 -7.12 -11.62
C GLU A 270 25.82 -5.79 -11.03
#